data_7e76e505908e20288b056ee443ccd1bc
#
_entry.id   7e76e505908e20288b056ee443ccd1bc
#
_cell.length_a   1.000
_cell.length_b   1.000
_cell.length_c   1.000
_cell.angle_alpha   90.00
_cell.angle_beta   90.00
_cell.angle_gamma   90.00
#
_symmetry.space_group_name_H-M   'P 1'
#
loop_
_entity.id
_entity.type
_entity.pdbx_description
1 polymer ?
#
loop_
_entity_poly.entity_id
_entity_poly.type
_entity_poly.pdbx_seq_one_letter_code
_entity_poly.pdbx_strand_id
1 'polypeptide(L)'
;MTSNDSHRYRVAIVGGAGMWGRHYLTAAAEHEQCDAILVDTSDRRDEFAAHHNVTDVYSTLEELFAVEVPDVVCCILPVQVAPAMVLACVEAGVKVVSCEKPIAIELAEADRIVNTCRDKGVAFGCATAHWEVPLLDETAAWLASGEFGDITSVAIPGGLPVEVSGAGCVQLTQMRGLTGAEVEWVEGYELPSVGAYRAEEASDIEADCPAYGRLGLSNGVICEIPQPRDEMRIPCRVSVTTTQGRL
;
A
#
# COMPACT_ATOMS: atom_id res chain seq x y z
N MET A 1 -26.26 -11.58 -31.02
CA MET A 1 -25.95 -10.51 -30.01
C MET A 1 -26.27 -11.14 -28.65
N THR A 2 -25.29 -11.75 -28.04
CA THR A 2 -25.40 -12.25 -26.67
C THR A 2 -25.29 -11.05 -25.77
N SER A 3 -26.31 -10.73 -24.97
CA SER A 3 -26.25 -9.79 -23.89
C SER A 3 -25.14 -10.24 -22.95
N ASN A 4 -24.04 -9.52 -22.98
CA ASN A 4 -23.02 -9.63 -21.96
C ASN A 4 -23.66 -8.99 -20.70
N ASP A 5 -24.31 -9.83 -19.90
CA ASP A 5 -24.81 -9.46 -18.58
C ASP A 5 -23.53 -9.25 -17.75
N SER A 6 -22.97 -8.04 -17.83
CA SER A 6 -21.73 -7.71 -17.14
C SER A 6 -22.05 -7.71 -15.65
N HIS A 7 -21.65 -8.76 -14.96
CA HIS A 7 -21.70 -8.80 -13.50
C HIS A 7 -21.03 -7.55 -12.94
N ARG A 8 -21.75 -6.80 -12.13
CA ARG A 8 -21.20 -5.63 -11.42
C ARG A 8 -20.85 -6.04 -10.00
N TYR A 9 -19.65 -5.68 -9.58
CA TYR A 9 -19.15 -6.00 -8.25
C TYR A 9 -19.54 -4.91 -7.25
N ARG A 10 -20.04 -5.31 -6.10
CA ARG A 10 -20.30 -4.44 -4.95
C ARG A 10 -18.97 -4.17 -4.25
N VAL A 11 -18.47 -2.93 -4.31
CA VAL A 11 -17.13 -2.55 -3.82
C VAL A 11 -17.25 -1.50 -2.73
N ALA A 12 -16.96 -1.89 -1.50
CA ALA A 12 -17.00 -0.97 -0.36
C ALA A 12 -15.62 -0.36 -0.08
N ILE A 13 -15.59 0.97 0.02
CA ILE A 13 -14.41 1.74 0.37
C ILE A 13 -14.59 2.25 1.79
N VAL A 14 -13.85 1.66 2.72
CA VAL A 14 -13.86 2.02 4.15
C VAL A 14 -12.77 3.08 4.38
N GLY A 15 -13.17 4.24 4.91
CA GLY A 15 -12.30 5.41 4.99
C GLY A 15 -12.23 6.21 3.68
N GLY A 16 -13.27 6.10 2.84
CA GLY A 16 -13.33 6.69 1.50
C GLY A 16 -13.39 8.22 1.47
N ALA A 17 -13.70 8.89 2.57
CA ALA A 17 -13.62 10.35 2.70
C ALA A 17 -12.23 10.85 3.13
N GLY A 18 -11.30 9.93 3.45
CA GLY A 18 -9.93 10.24 3.84
C GLY A 18 -9.05 10.65 2.66
N MET A 19 -7.82 11.09 2.99
CA MET A 19 -6.84 11.59 2.01
C MET A 19 -6.53 10.57 0.91
N TRP A 20 -6.32 9.31 1.26
CA TRP A 20 -6.07 8.22 0.30
C TRP A 20 -7.35 7.54 -0.15
N GLY A 21 -8.32 7.34 0.75
CA GLY A 21 -9.58 6.67 0.47
C GLY A 21 -10.37 7.29 -0.68
N ARG A 22 -10.31 8.61 -0.83
CA ARG A 22 -10.96 9.31 -1.96
C ARG A 22 -10.48 8.85 -3.33
N HIS A 23 -9.22 8.45 -3.47
CA HIS A 23 -8.70 7.93 -4.74
C HIS A 23 -9.27 6.55 -5.06
N TYR A 24 -9.42 5.70 -4.06
CA TYR A 24 -10.10 4.41 -4.19
C TYR A 24 -11.58 4.59 -4.50
N LEU A 25 -12.25 5.53 -3.81
CA LEU A 25 -13.65 5.84 -4.06
C LEU A 25 -13.87 6.34 -5.50
N THR A 26 -13.02 7.25 -5.99
CA THR A 26 -13.04 7.70 -7.37
C THR A 26 -12.89 6.53 -8.33
N ALA A 27 -11.88 5.71 -8.13
CA ALA A 27 -11.62 4.56 -9.01
C ALA A 27 -12.79 3.57 -9.04
N ALA A 28 -13.36 3.25 -7.88
CA ALA A 28 -14.51 2.35 -7.80
C ALA A 28 -15.78 2.96 -8.43
N ALA A 29 -16.03 4.25 -8.22
CA ALA A 29 -17.21 4.95 -8.76
C ALA A 29 -17.16 5.13 -10.28
N GLU A 30 -15.97 5.28 -10.85
CA GLU A 30 -15.78 5.47 -12.29
C GLU A 30 -15.63 4.14 -13.07
N HIS A 31 -15.40 3.03 -12.39
CA HIS A 31 -15.21 1.74 -13.05
C HIS A 31 -16.54 1.13 -13.48
N GLU A 32 -16.67 0.79 -14.75
CA GLU A 32 -17.93 0.29 -15.37
C GLU A 32 -18.50 -0.99 -14.75
N GLN A 33 -17.65 -1.82 -14.14
CA GLN A 33 -18.03 -3.08 -13.50
C GLN A 33 -18.19 -2.97 -11.98
N CYS A 34 -18.13 -1.77 -11.40
CA CYS A 34 -18.24 -1.56 -9.96
C CYS A 34 -19.49 -0.77 -9.59
N ASP A 35 -20.12 -1.17 -8.51
CA ASP A 35 -21.10 -0.41 -7.76
C ASP A 35 -20.45 -0.01 -6.43
N ALA A 36 -20.00 1.24 -6.34
CA ALA A 36 -19.26 1.72 -5.19
C ALA A 36 -20.16 1.95 -3.97
N ILE A 37 -19.64 1.57 -2.82
CA ILE A 37 -20.23 1.80 -1.49
C ILE A 37 -19.21 2.63 -0.68
N LEU A 38 -19.67 3.68 -0.02
CA LEU A 38 -18.83 4.46 0.88
C LEU A 38 -19.12 4.11 2.33
N VAL A 39 -18.08 3.75 3.07
CA VAL A 39 -18.16 3.57 4.53
C VAL A 39 -17.17 4.52 5.19
N ASP A 40 -17.66 5.50 5.96
CA ASP A 40 -16.80 6.47 6.61
C ASP A 40 -17.49 7.13 7.80
N THR A 41 -16.76 7.36 8.88
CA THR A 41 -17.27 8.04 10.08
C THR A 41 -17.20 9.56 9.98
N SER A 42 -16.57 10.10 8.93
CA SER A 42 -16.42 11.54 8.72
C SER A 42 -17.76 12.24 8.48
N ASP A 43 -17.92 13.41 9.04
CA ASP A 43 -19.06 14.30 8.75
C ASP A 43 -19.11 14.73 7.26
N ARG A 44 -17.99 14.58 6.55
CA ARG A 44 -17.88 14.89 5.13
C ARG A 44 -18.22 13.75 4.19
N ARG A 45 -18.53 12.56 4.70
CA ARG A 45 -18.80 11.39 3.85
C ARG A 45 -19.90 11.64 2.82
N ASP A 46 -21.00 12.33 3.23
CA ASP A 46 -22.13 12.61 2.34
C ASP A 46 -21.76 13.58 1.21
N GLU A 47 -20.86 14.53 1.48
CA GLU A 47 -20.27 15.42 0.47
C GLU A 47 -19.46 14.62 -0.56
N PHE A 48 -18.61 13.70 -0.10
CA PHE A 48 -17.80 12.85 -0.98
C PHE A 48 -18.67 11.88 -1.78
N ALA A 49 -19.68 11.27 -1.14
CA ALA A 49 -20.62 10.40 -1.82
C ALA A 49 -21.35 11.13 -2.95
N ALA A 50 -21.88 12.33 -2.67
CA ALA A 50 -22.56 13.14 -3.66
C ALA A 50 -21.64 13.55 -4.84
N HIS A 51 -20.39 13.90 -4.54
CA HIS A 51 -19.39 14.27 -5.55
C HIS A 51 -19.13 13.14 -6.55
N HIS A 52 -19.14 11.89 -6.09
CA HIS A 52 -18.88 10.70 -6.91
C HIS A 52 -20.16 9.96 -7.34
N ASN A 53 -21.36 10.52 -7.07
CA ASN A 53 -22.65 9.89 -7.34
C ASN A 53 -22.81 8.51 -6.66
N VAL A 54 -22.20 8.30 -5.50
CA VAL A 54 -22.35 7.10 -4.69
C VAL A 54 -23.59 7.26 -3.81
N THR A 55 -24.52 6.33 -3.93
CA THR A 55 -25.80 6.35 -3.22
C THR A 55 -25.81 5.49 -1.96
N ASP A 56 -24.97 4.47 -1.93
CA ASP A 56 -24.87 3.52 -0.82
C ASP A 56 -23.80 3.99 0.16
N VAL A 57 -24.25 4.58 1.26
CA VAL A 57 -23.40 5.29 2.24
C VAL A 57 -23.72 4.79 3.64
N TYR A 58 -22.69 4.39 4.37
CA TYR A 58 -22.79 3.86 5.72
C TYR A 58 -21.77 4.53 6.65
N SER A 59 -22.09 4.61 7.96
CA SER A 59 -21.15 5.12 8.95
C SER A 59 -20.14 4.08 9.37
N THR A 60 -20.54 2.81 9.40
CA THR A 60 -19.69 1.70 9.88
C THR A 60 -19.85 0.44 9.03
N LEU A 61 -18.90 -0.48 9.15
CA LEU A 61 -18.99 -1.80 8.53
C LEU A 61 -20.17 -2.62 9.08
N GLU A 62 -20.50 -2.46 10.34
CA GLU A 62 -21.63 -3.15 10.97
C GLU A 62 -22.96 -2.73 10.35
N GLU A 63 -23.13 -1.43 10.05
CA GLU A 63 -24.31 -0.93 9.34
C GLU A 63 -24.40 -1.53 7.93
N LEU A 64 -23.29 -1.56 7.20
CA LEU A 64 -23.23 -2.17 5.88
C LEU A 64 -23.55 -3.67 5.96
N PHE A 65 -22.88 -4.42 6.81
CA PHE A 65 -23.08 -5.87 6.94
C PHE A 65 -24.46 -6.29 7.44
N ALA A 66 -25.18 -5.38 8.10
CA ALA A 66 -26.58 -5.60 8.45
C ALA A 66 -27.52 -5.58 7.22
N VAL A 67 -27.07 -4.98 6.11
CA VAL A 67 -27.83 -4.88 4.85
C VAL A 67 -27.33 -5.86 3.81
N GLU A 68 -26.03 -5.91 3.58
CA GLU A 68 -25.39 -6.78 2.59
C GLU A 68 -23.93 -7.07 2.94
N VAL A 69 -23.39 -8.12 2.34
CA VAL A 69 -21.95 -8.41 2.34
C VAL A 69 -21.42 -8.12 0.93
N PRO A 70 -20.56 -7.08 0.76
CA PRO A 70 -20.03 -6.74 -0.56
C PRO A 70 -19.09 -7.82 -1.12
N ASP A 71 -18.88 -7.81 -2.44
CA ASP A 71 -17.90 -8.67 -3.10
C ASP A 71 -16.47 -8.32 -2.70
N VAL A 72 -16.19 -7.01 -2.63
CA VAL A 72 -14.86 -6.45 -2.34
C VAL A 72 -14.97 -5.39 -1.25
N VAL A 73 -14.05 -5.41 -0.30
CA VAL A 73 -13.87 -4.33 0.68
C VAL A 73 -12.45 -3.83 0.66
N CYS A 74 -12.28 -2.52 0.48
CA CYS A 74 -11.00 -1.82 0.58
C CYS A 74 -10.94 -1.04 1.89
N CYS A 75 -10.10 -1.48 2.82
CA CYS A 75 -9.87 -0.85 4.12
C CYS A 75 -8.76 0.19 4.00
N ILE A 76 -9.13 1.47 3.82
CA ILE A 76 -8.19 2.58 3.67
C ILE A 76 -8.20 3.38 4.97
N LEU A 77 -7.60 2.80 5.97
CA LEU A 77 -7.71 3.20 7.37
C LEU A 77 -6.33 3.35 8.01
N PRO A 78 -6.23 4.13 9.09
CA PRO A 78 -5.03 4.13 9.93
C PRO A 78 -4.69 2.72 10.41
N VAL A 79 -3.39 2.42 10.47
CA VAL A 79 -2.88 1.08 10.80
C VAL A 79 -3.36 0.55 12.17
N GLN A 80 -3.68 1.45 13.11
CA GLN A 80 -4.18 1.08 14.43
C GLN A 80 -5.55 0.38 14.39
N VAL A 81 -6.37 0.68 13.37
CA VAL A 81 -7.73 0.14 13.25
C VAL A 81 -7.90 -0.80 12.07
N ALA A 82 -7.04 -0.69 11.04
CA ALA A 82 -7.12 -1.49 9.82
C ALA A 82 -7.15 -3.01 10.08
N PRO A 83 -6.30 -3.58 10.96
CA PRO A 83 -6.29 -5.01 11.24
C PRO A 83 -7.63 -5.55 11.73
N ALA A 84 -8.27 -4.84 12.66
CA ALA A 84 -9.57 -5.25 13.20
C ALA A 84 -10.66 -5.20 12.11
N MET A 85 -10.63 -4.18 11.26
CA MET A 85 -11.61 -4.04 10.18
C MET A 85 -11.42 -5.10 9.09
N VAL A 86 -10.19 -5.42 8.71
CA VAL A 86 -9.89 -6.51 7.78
C VAL A 86 -10.43 -7.84 8.31
N LEU A 87 -10.16 -8.16 9.58
CA LEU A 87 -10.66 -9.39 10.19
C LEU A 87 -12.20 -9.40 10.29
N ALA A 88 -12.84 -8.27 10.58
CA ALA A 88 -14.29 -8.16 10.57
C ALA A 88 -14.89 -8.46 9.17
N CYS A 89 -14.25 -7.97 8.10
CA CYS A 89 -14.65 -8.29 6.73
C CYS A 89 -14.55 -9.80 6.44
N VAL A 90 -13.46 -10.43 6.87
CA VAL A 90 -13.24 -11.88 6.72
C VAL A 90 -14.31 -12.69 7.47
N GLU A 91 -14.64 -12.29 8.70
CA GLU A 91 -15.69 -12.93 9.50
C GLU A 91 -17.09 -12.74 8.90
N ALA A 92 -17.38 -11.59 8.31
CA ALA A 92 -18.63 -11.32 7.61
C ALA A 92 -18.78 -12.12 6.31
N GLY A 93 -17.70 -12.72 5.81
CA GLY A 93 -17.74 -13.58 4.60
C GLY A 93 -17.42 -12.84 3.30
N VAL A 94 -16.83 -11.65 3.38
CA VAL A 94 -16.27 -10.92 2.22
C VAL A 94 -15.24 -11.80 1.51
N LYS A 95 -15.26 -11.82 0.19
CA LYS A 95 -14.39 -12.70 -0.61
C LYS A 95 -13.08 -12.07 -1.01
N VAL A 96 -13.05 -10.76 -1.16
CA VAL A 96 -11.87 -10.02 -1.55
C VAL A 96 -11.71 -8.84 -0.60
N VAL A 97 -10.58 -8.78 0.09
CA VAL A 97 -10.26 -7.68 1.01
C VAL A 97 -8.92 -7.08 0.62
N SER A 98 -8.90 -5.77 0.47
CA SER A 98 -7.67 -4.98 0.31
C SER A 98 -7.50 -4.05 1.50
N CYS A 99 -6.26 -3.82 1.93
CA CYS A 99 -5.97 -2.77 2.90
C CYS A 99 -4.84 -1.87 2.40
N GLU A 100 -4.79 -0.66 2.91
CA GLU A 100 -3.63 0.22 2.75
C GLU A 100 -2.45 -0.27 3.59
N LYS A 101 -1.28 0.13 3.13
CA LYS A 101 -0.04 -0.08 3.87
C LYS A 101 0.02 0.87 5.09
N PRO A 102 0.68 0.46 6.17
CA PRO A 102 1.18 -0.89 6.43
C PRO A 102 0.03 -1.83 6.86
N ILE A 103 0.23 -3.14 6.72
CA ILE A 103 -0.80 -4.14 7.06
C ILE A 103 -1.15 -4.10 8.55
N ALA A 104 -0.14 -3.97 9.41
CA ALA A 104 -0.25 -3.94 10.86
C ALA A 104 1.02 -3.32 11.46
N ILE A 105 0.99 -2.97 12.73
CA ILE A 105 2.16 -2.49 13.49
C ILE A 105 3.03 -3.68 13.90
N GLU A 106 2.39 -4.74 14.36
CA GLU A 106 3.07 -5.94 14.85
C GLU A 106 3.08 -7.05 13.80
N LEU A 107 4.23 -7.67 13.58
CA LEU A 107 4.37 -8.79 12.63
C LEU A 107 3.40 -9.94 12.95
N ALA A 108 3.23 -10.26 14.23
CA ALA A 108 2.29 -11.31 14.65
C ALA A 108 0.84 -10.99 14.27
N GLU A 109 0.45 -9.71 14.23
CA GLU A 109 -0.87 -9.29 13.79
C GLU A 109 -1.00 -9.38 12.27
N ALA A 110 0.03 -8.98 11.53
CA ALA A 110 0.10 -9.16 10.09
C ALA A 110 -0.02 -10.64 9.70
N ASP A 111 0.72 -11.52 10.38
CA ASP A 111 0.65 -12.97 10.19
C ASP A 111 -0.75 -13.50 10.49
N ARG A 112 -1.41 -13.01 11.54
CA ARG A 112 -2.79 -13.39 11.87
C ARG A 112 -3.75 -13.03 10.75
N ILE A 113 -3.65 -11.84 10.19
CA ILE A 113 -4.48 -11.40 9.07
C ILE A 113 -4.28 -12.32 7.86
N VAL A 114 -3.04 -12.47 7.41
CA VAL A 114 -2.70 -13.26 6.22
C VAL A 114 -3.14 -14.72 6.39
N ASN A 115 -2.87 -15.31 7.55
CA ASN A 115 -3.25 -16.68 7.83
C ASN A 115 -4.78 -16.85 7.89
N THR A 116 -5.51 -15.93 8.54
CA THR A 116 -6.98 -15.98 8.63
C THR A 116 -7.61 -15.85 7.24
N CYS A 117 -7.14 -14.93 6.40
CA CYS A 117 -7.60 -14.77 5.03
C CYS A 117 -7.38 -16.05 4.22
N ARG A 118 -6.18 -16.62 4.29
CA ARG A 118 -5.85 -17.87 3.60
C ARG A 118 -6.72 -19.03 4.06
N ASP A 119 -6.88 -19.22 5.36
CA ASP A 119 -7.63 -20.34 5.94
C ASP A 119 -9.12 -20.26 5.63
N LYS A 120 -9.66 -19.05 5.45
CA LYS A 120 -11.06 -18.81 5.04
C LYS A 120 -11.25 -18.66 3.52
N GLY A 121 -10.19 -18.76 2.74
CA GLY A 121 -10.25 -18.64 1.28
C GLY A 121 -10.59 -17.24 0.79
N VAL A 122 -10.23 -16.22 1.56
CA VAL A 122 -10.39 -14.80 1.20
C VAL A 122 -9.17 -14.35 0.42
N ALA A 123 -9.37 -13.76 -0.76
CA ALA A 123 -8.31 -13.08 -1.50
C ALA A 123 -7.94 -11.80 -0.77
N PHE A 124 -6.69 -11.72 -0.28
CA PHE A 124 -6.20 -10.57 0.49
C PHE A 124 -5.03 -9.90 -0.21
N GLY A 125 -5.07 -8.58 -0.27
CA GLY A 125 -3.97 -7.76 -0.79
C GLY A 125 -3.73 -6.52 0.05
N CYS A 126 -2.45 -6.14 0.15
CA CYS A 126 -2.06 -4.84 0.65
C CYS A 126 -1.48 -4.05 -0.51
N ALA A 127 -2.23 -3.05 -0.96
CA ALA A 127 -1.86 -2.26 -2.11
C ALA A 127 -1.09 -1.00 -1.71
N THR A 128 -0.14 -0.62 -2.54
CA THR A 128 0.40 0.74 -2.54
C THR A 128 0.13 1.38 -3.89
N ALA A 129 -0.27 2.64 -3.92
CA ALA A 129 -0.61 3.35 -5.15
C ALA A 129 0.53 3.44 -6.19
N HIS A 130 1.74 3.01 -5.82
CA HIS A 130 2.93 3.08 -6.67
C HIS A 130 3.40 1.71 -7.19
N TRP A 131 2.71 0.62 -6.82
CA TRP A 131 3.13 -0.72 -7.22
C TRP A 131 2.84 -1.02 -8.69
N GLU A 132 1.66 -0.65 -9.14
CA GLU A 132 1.22 -0.88 -10.53
C GLU A 132 1.48 0.35 -11.41
N VAL A 133 2.72 0.78 -11.49
CA VAL A 133 3.14 1.76 -12.49
C VAL A 133 3.58 0.98 -13.73
N PRO A 134 2.94 1.12 -14.90
CA PRO A 134 3.28 0.35 -16.10
C PRO A 134 4.77 0.40 -16.45
N LEU A 135 5.40 1.56 -16.28
CA LEU A 135 6.84 1.72 -16.50
C LEU A 135 7.70 0.92 -15.52
N LEU A 136 7.19 0.58 -14.33
CA LEU A 136 7.93 -0.20 -13.35
C LEU A 136 8.07 -1.65 -13.83
N ASP A 137 6.97 -2.26 -14.29
CA ASP A 137 6.96 -3.63 -14.79
C ASP A 137 7.77 -3.75 -16.07
N GLU A 138 7.64 -2.79 -16.99
CA GLU A 138 8.46 -2.74 -18.21
C GLU A 138 9.94 -2.62 -17.88
N THR A 139 10.30 -1.76 -16.93
CA THR A 139 11.68 -1.57 -16.49
C THR A 139 12.22 -2.83 -15.80
N ALA A 140 11.43 -3.47 -14.95
CA ALA A 140 11.79 -4.73 -14.30
C ALA A 140 12.03 -5.85 -15.33
N ALA A 141 11.13 -5.99 -16.30
CA ALA A 141 11.26 -6.96 -17.38
C ALA A 141 12.53 -6.68 -18.21
N TRP A 142 12.81 -5.44 -18.47
CA TRP A 142 13.99 -5.01 -19.21
C TRP A 142 15.30 -5.29 -18.46
N LEU A 143 15.35 -4.99 -17.16
CA LEU A 143 16.47 -5.38 -16.30
C LEU A 143 16.66 -6.90 -16.26
N ALA A 144 15.57 -7.66 -16.15
CA ALA A 144 15.61 -9.12 -16.13
C ALA A 144 16.04 -9.74 -17.48
N SER A 145 15.86 -9.03 -18.61
CA SER A 145 16.28 -9.50 -19.92
C SER A 145 17.81 -9.57 -20.10
N GLY A 146 18.56 -8.84 -19.27
CA GLY A 146 20.00 -8.72 -19.37
C GLY A 146 20.50 -7.79 -20.48
N GLU A 147 19.63 -7.12 -21.24
CA GLU A 147 20.02 -6.15 -22.27
C GLU A 147 20.85 -4.98 -21.71
N PHE A 148 20.63 -4.65 -20.44
CA PHE A 148 21.38 -3.62 -19.71
C PHE A 148 22.59 -4.15 -18.94
N GLY A 149 22.91 -5.43 -19.11
CA GLY A 149 23.95 -6.11 -18.34
C GLY A 149 23.49 -6.43 -16.91
N ASP A 150 24.44 -6.91 -16.10
CA ASP A 150 24.17 -7.33 -14.73
C ASP A 150 23.98 -6.15 -13.79
N ILE A 151 23.03 -6.26 -12.84
CA ILE A 151 22.86 -5.27 -11.78
C ILE A 151 24.07 -5.30 -10.85
N THR A 152 24.72 -4.17 -10.66
CA THR A 152 25.94 -4.03 -9.85
C THR A 152 25.71 -3.31 -8.53
N SER A 153 24.74 -2.41 -8.48
CA SER A 153 24.34 -1.72 -7.25
C SER A 153 22.92 -1.17 -7.37
N VAL A 154 22.32 -0.97 -6.21
CA VAL A 154 21.01 -0.33 -6.08
C VAL A 154 21.13 0.78 -5.04
N ALA A 155 20.34 1.83 -5.17
CA ALA A 155 20.26 2.86 -4.16
C ALA A 155 18.85 3.42 -4.06
N ILE A 156 18.50 3.89 -2.86
CA ILE A 156 17.38 4.78 -2.60
C ILE A 156 17.96 6.15 -2.28
N PRO A 157 18.26 6.98 -3.29
CA PRO A 157 19.14 8.16 -3.12
C PRO A 157 18.62 9.21 -2.14
N GLY A 158 17.30 9.28 -1.95
CA GLY A 158 16.67 10.19 -0.98
C GLY A 158 16.72 9.69 0.45
N GLY A 159 17.19 8.45 0.66
CA GLY A 159 17.04 7.77 1.94
C GLY A 159 15.58 7.43 2.24
N LEU A 160 15.30 7.11 3.47
CA LEU A 160 13.93 6.90 3.99
C LEU A 160 13.62 8.06 4.97
N PRO A 161 13.18 9.22 4.45
CA PRO A 161 13.19 10.47 5.21
C PRO A 161 11.99 10.63 6.15
N VAL A 162 11.03 9.74 6.07
CA VAL A 162 9.82 9.78 6.91
C VAL A 162 9.74 8.44 7.65
N GLU A 163 8.57 7.89 7.78
CA GLU A 163 8.36 6.55 8.34
C GLU A 163 8.77 5.46 7.33
N VAL A 164 9.42 4.42 7.82
CA VAL A 164 9.78 3.26 6.98
C VAL A 164 8.54 2.50 6.55
N SER A 165 7.57 2.34 7.45
CA SER A 165 6.32 1.63 7.20
C SER A 165 5.36 2.39 6.28
N GLY A 166 5.43 3.71 6.27
CA GLY A 166 4.62 4.57 5.42
C GLY A 166 5.21 4.79 4.04
N ALA A 167 5.96 5.88 3.87
CA ALA A 167 6.56 6.23 2.58
C ALA A 167 7.70 5.29 2.19
N GLY A 168 8.49 4.80 3.16
CA GLY A 168 9.64 3.94 2.92
C GLY A 168 9.28 2.58 2.33
N CYS A 169 8.16 1.99 2.72
CA CYS A 169 7.74 0.68 2.19
C CYS A 169 7.50 0.72 0.67
N VAL A 170 7.09 1.84 0.11
CA VAL A 170 6.91 2.03 -1.33
C VAL A 170 8.24 1.88 -2.07
N GLN A 171 9.29 2.54 -1.58
CA GLN A 171 10.62 2.47 -2.19
C GLN A 171 11.23 1.08 -2.07
N LEU A 172 11.07 0.43 -0.92
CA LEU A 172 11.53 -0.95 -0.71
C LEU A 172 10.78 -1.93 -1.61
N THR A 173 9.49 -1.74 -1.81
CA THR A 173 8.67 -2.55 -2.71
C THR A 173 9.10 -2.34 -4.18
N GLN A 174 9.33 -1.10 -4.60
CA GLN A 174 9.85 -0.80 -5.93
C GLN A 174 11.24 -1.41 -6.15
N MET A 175 12.11 -1.33 -5.17
CA MET A 175 13.45 -1.96 -5.22
C MET A 175 13.35 -3.46 -5.47
N ARG A 176 12.48 -4.16 -4.70
CA ARG A 176 12.25 -5.59 -4.89
C ARG A 176 11.68 -5.90 -6.28
N GLY A 177 10.69 -5.13 -6.73
CA GLY A 177 10.08 -5.29 -8.06
C GLY A 177 11.08 -5.09 -9.19
N LEU A 178 11.89 -4.04 -9.14
CA LEU A 178 12.89 -3.74 -10.17
C LEU A 178 14.02 -4.77 -10.23
N THR A 179 14.45 -5.27 -9.08
CA THR A 179 15.61 -6.18 -9.00
C THR A 179 15.23 -7.65 -9.06
N GLY A 180 13.98 -8.00 -8.81
CA GLY A 180 13.54 -9.38 -8.63
C GLY A 180 14.18 -10.08 -7.43
N ALA A 181 14.80 -9.33 -6.51
CA ALA A 181 15.58 -9.86 -5.40
C ALA A 181 14.92 -9.58 -4.06
N GLU A 182 15.10 -10.49 -3.10
CA GLU A 182 14.64 -10.37 -1.73
C GLU A 182 15.75 -9.81 -0.83
N VAL A 183 15.35 -9.17 0.27
CA VAL A 183 16.29 -8.70 1.30
C VAL A 183 16.69 -9.88 2.18
N GLU A 184 17.99 -10.19 2.27
CA GLU A 184 18.53 -11.25 3.10
C GLU A 184 19.09 -10.74 4.43
N TRP A 185 19.66 -9.54 4.42
CA TRP A 185 20.18 -8.91 5.64
C TRP A 185 20.06 -7.39 5.57
N VAL A 186 20.07 -6.78 6.75
CA VAL A 186 19.97 -5.34 6.95
C VAL A 186 21.10 -4.88 7.86
N GLU A 187 21.78 -3.80 7.50
CA GLU A 187 22.62 -3.00 8.38
C GLU A 187 22.10 -1.58 8.36
N GLY A 188 21.53 -1.12 9.46
CA GLY A 188 20.82 0.15 9.48
C GLY A 188 20.88 0.87 10.80
N TYR A 189 20.54 2.15 10.73
CA TYR A 189 20.46 3.07 11.84
C TYR A 189 19.12 3.80 11.77
N GLU A 190 18.49 3.96 12.89
CA GLU A 190 17.30 4.78 13.06
C GLU A 190 17.69 6.14 13.60
N LEU A 191 17.08 7.18 13.07
CA LEU A 191 17.20 8.52 13.61
C LEU A 191 16.08 8.74 14.62
N PRO A 192 16.36 9.40 15.76
CA PRO A 192 15.29 9.77 16.67
C PRO A 192 14.27 10.63 15.93
N SER A 193 13.00 10.41 16.19
CA SER A 193 11.94 11.26 15.69
C SER A 193 12.11 12.66 16.29
N VAL A 194 12.72 13.56 15.56
CA VAL A 194 12.90 14.95 15.95
C VAL A 194 12.02 15.84 15.08
N GLY A 195 11.32 16.71 15.73
CA GLY A 195 10.65 17.92 15.30
C GLY A 195 10.17 18.11 13.86
N ALA A 196 10.92 17.72 12.86
CA ALA A 196 10.55 17.80 11.45
C ALA A 196 9.78 16.55 10.96
N TYR A 197 9.91 15.45 11.67
CA TYR A 197 9.18 14.20 11.46
C TYR A 197 8.09 14.12 12.51
N ARG A 198 7.10 14.99 12.36
CA ARG A 198 6.05 15.10 13.35
C ARG A 198 5.12 13.91 13.25
N ALA A 199 5.21 13.04 14.22
CA ALA A 199 4.17 12.09 14.58
C ALA A 199 2.80 12.75 14.87
N GLU A 200 2.71 14.07 14.94
CA GLU A 200 1.47 14.81 15.20
C GLU A 200 0.41 14.67 14.10
N GLU A 201 0.81 14.30 12.88
CA GLU A 201 -0.13 14.07 11.77
C GLU A 201 -0.09 12.63 11.23
N ALA A 202 0.95 11.89 11.55
CA ALA A 202 1.10 10.48 11.21
C ALA A 202 1.08 9.69 12.50
N SER A 203 0.04 8.93 12.72
CA SER A 203 -0.07 7.88 13.73
C SER A 203 0.88 7.97 14.94
N ASP A 204 0.37 7.89 16.15
CA ASP A 204 1.09 7.75 17.42
C ASP A 204 2.00 6.49 17.50
N ILE A 205 2.64 6.10 16.39
CA ILE A 205 3.57 4.99 16.36
C ILE A 205 4.95 5.51 16.69
N GLU A 206 5.34 5.42 17.95
CA GLU A 206 6.68 5.77 18.43
C GLU A 206 7.82 5.04 17.69
N ALA A 207 7.50 3.96 16.97
CA ALA A 207 8.46 3.13 16.25
C ALA A 207 8.73 3.58 14.81
N ASP A 208 8.01 4.55 14.30
CA ASP A 208 8.11 4.96 12.90
C ASP A 208 9.04 6.16 12.77
N CYS A 209 10.29 5.90 12.43
CA CYS A 209 11.35 6.90 12.36
C CYS A 209 12.09 6.83 11.02
N PRO A 210 12.78 7.89 10.62
CA PRO A 210 13.67 7.85 9.49
C PRO A 210 14.80 6.85 9.70
N ALA A 211 15.12 6.11 8.66
CA ALA A 211 16.17 5.12 8.71
C ALA A 211 17.14 5.28 7.53
N TYR A 212 18.37 4.82 7.73
CA TYR A 212 19.38 4.78 6.70
C TYR A 212 20.31 3.57 6.92
N GLY A 213 21.03 3.18 5.89
CA GLY A 213 21.93 2.04 5.96
C GLY A 213 22.06 1.32 4.64
N ARG A 214 22.13 0.00 4.69
CA ARG A 214 22.23 -0.84 3.51
C ARG A 214 21.53 -2.17 3.68
N LEU A 215 21.08 -2.72 2.55
CA LEU A 215 20.41 -4.00 2.46
C LEU A 215 21.23 -4.92 1.57
N GLY A 216 21.46 -6.15 2.02
CA GLY A 216 21.99 -7.20 1.18
C GLY A 216 20.85 -7.93 0.50
N LEU A 217 20.91 -8.04 -0.82
CA LEU A 217 19.90 -8.67 -1.63
C LEU A 217 20.27 -10.12 -2.01
N SER A 218 19.27 -10.95 -2.24
CA SER A 218 19.44 -12.38 -2.56
C SER A 218 20.26 -12.68 -3.83
N ASN A 219 20.42 -11.68 -4.69
CA ASN A 219 21.30 -11.75 -5.85
C ASN A 219 22.74 -11.28 -5.57
N GLY A 220 23.10 -11.03 -4.30
CA GLY A 220 24.42 -10.57 -3.88
C GLY A 220 24.66 -9.06 -4.06
N VAL A 221 23.70 -8.33 -4.59
CA VAL A 221 23.78 -6.88 -4.76
C VAL A 221 23.49 -6.17 -3.44
N ILE A 222 24.12 -5.01 -3.23
CA ILE A 222 23.85 -4.15 -2.07
C ILE A 222 22.99 -2.98 -2.52
N CYS A 223 21.93 -2.71 -1.75
CA CYS A 223 21.14 -1.50 -1.86
C CYS A 223 21.58 -0.50 -0.79
N GLU A 224 22.04 0.67 -1.22
CA GLU A 224 22.48 1.76 -0.34
C GLU A 224 21.30 2.71 -0.04
N ILE A 225 21.09 2.99 1.24
CA ILE A 225 20.09 3.94 1.73
C ILE A 225 20.82 5.01 2.53
N PRO A 226 21.16 6.15 1.91
CA PRO A 226 21.92 7.20 2.59
C PRO A 226 21.10 7.85 3.70
N GLN A 227 21.80 8.45 4.65
CA GLN A 227 21.15 9.25 5.70
C GLN A 227 20.30 10.36 5.06
N PRO A 228 19.01 10.47 5.40
CA PRO A 228 18.16 11.53 4.90
C PRO A 228 18.67 12.91 5.33
N ARG A 229 18.53 13.88 4.45
CA ARG A 229 18.92 15.29 4.72
C ARG A 229 17.65 16.13 4.79
N ASP A 230 17.58 16.99 5.78
CA ASP A 230 16.40 17.83 6.08
C ASP A 230 15.93 18.70 4.90
N GLU A 231 16.80 19.01 3.97
CA GLU A 231 16.52 19.96 2.87
C GLU A 231 16.08 19.27 1.56
N MET A 232 16.14 17.94 1.50
CA MET A 232 15.88 17.23 0.24
C MET A 232 14.61 16.40 0.29
N ARG A 233 13.50 16.99 -0.12
CA ARG A 233 12.34 16.23 -0.58
C ARG A 233 12.66 15.61 -1.95
N ILE A 234 13.46 14.56 -1.95
CA ILE A 234 13.66 13.77 -3.16
C ILE A 234 12.42 12.89 -3.32
N PRO A 235 11.76 12.93 -4.49
CA PRO A 235 10.66 12.01 -4.77
C PRO A 235 11.09 10.57 -4.55
N CYS A 236 10.15 9.71 -4.18
CA CYS A 236 10.36 8.27 -4.09
C CYS A 236 11.07 7.78 -5.34
N ARG A 237 12.34 7.40 -5.22
CA ARG A 237 13.18 6.92 -6.32
C ARG A 237 13.98 5.73 -5.87
N VAL A 238 14.04 4.75 -6.75
CA VAL A 238 15.02 3.69 -6.70
C VAL A 238 15.94 3.88 -7.90
N SER A 239 17.22 3.78 -7.69
CA SER A 239 18.22 3.84 -8.75
C SER A 239 18.92 2.50 -8.86
N VAL A 240 18.91 1.93 -10.05
CA VAL A 240 19.59 0.67 -10.36
C VAL A 240 20.77 0.96 -11.28
N THR A 241 21.97 0.53 -10.90
CA THR A 241 23.17 0.61 -11.71
C THR A 241 23.51 -0.78 -12.23
N THR A 242 23.76 -0.86 -13.52
CA THR A 242 24.16 -2.09 -14.19
C THR A 242 25.56 -1.95 -14.77
N THR A 243 26.11 -3.01 -15.36
CA THR A 243 27.40 -2.97 -16.05
C THR A 243 27.40 -2.07 -17.29
N GLN A 244 26.23 -1.68 -17.80
CA GLN A 244 26.12 -0.88 -19.02
C GLN A 244 25.53 0.52 -18.79
N GLY A 245 24.94 0.79 -17.63
CA GLY A 245 24.33 2.08 -17.36
C GLY A 245 23.63 2.18 -16.03
N ARG A 246 22.86 3.27 -15.87
CA ARG A 246 22.08 3.57 -14.67
C ARG A 246 20.66 3.96 -15.05
N LEU A 247 19.71 3.41 -14.34
CA LEU A 247 18.28 3.68 -14.40
C LEU A 247 17.82 4.41 -13.15
#